data_427517beaa17fef4cfe75bf971a566f0
#
_entry.id   427517beaa17fef4cfe75bf971a566f0
#
_cell.length_a   1.000
_cell.length_b   1.000
_cell.length_c   1.000
_cell.angle_alpha   90.00
_cell.angle_beta   90.00
_cell.angle_gamma   90.00
#
_symmetry.space_group_name_H-M   'P 1'
#
loop_
_entity.id
_entity.type
_entity.pdbx_description
1 polymer ?
#
loop_
_entity_poly.entity_id
_entity_poly.type
_entity_poly.pdbx_seq_one_letter_code
_entity_poly.pdbx_strand_id
1 'polypeptide(L)'
;RPEDQPKRVFDITHPNTTYEYIVLCLDRKSGKTLWRRVATKMIPHEGTHRDNNFASASPTTDGERLYCWFGSAGLFCYDLEGKKLWERNLGKVKIGASLGEGCSPVLHKGKLVVVRDNRGQSTIHVLNAKNGETIWMKNRNTRNGWSTPAVVEHEGKTQVITTASRQKEG
;
A
#
# COMPACT_ATOMS: atom_id res chain seq x y z
N ARG A 1 5.24 24.99 -9.98
CA ARG A 1 5.65 23.95 -10.92
C ARG A 1 7.10 24.22 -11.29
N PRO A 2 8.03 23.28 -11.16
CA PRO A 2 9.33 23.45 -11.78
C PRO A 2 9.14 23.61 -13.30
N GLU A 3 9.73 24.64 -13.87
CA GLU A 3 9.59 25.00 -15.29
C GLU A 3 10.10 23.93 -16.26
N ASP A 4 10.86 22.94 -15.77
CA ASP A 4 11.55 21.92 -16.55
C ASP A 4 10.82 20.59 -16.71
N GLN A 5 9.56 20.49 -16.30
CA GLN A 5 8.83 19.24 -16.49
C GLN A 5 8.22 19.19 -17.89
N PRO A 6 8.47 18.08 -18.64
CA PRO A 6 7.90 17.92 -19.96
C PRO A 6 6.37 18.05 -19.89
N LYS A 7 5.84 18.82 -20.85
CA LYS A 7 4.39 19.00 -20.98
C LYS A 7 3.74 17.62 -21.11
N ARG A 8 3.17 17.14 -20.03
CA ARG A 8 2.16 16.11 -19.84
C ARG A 8 2.16 14.93 -20.84
N VAL A 9 2.97 13.94 -20.56
CA VAL A 9 2.72 12.58 -21.07
C VAL A 9 1.62 11.92 -20.23
N PHE A 10 1.54 12.26 -18.91
CA PHE A 10 0.51 11.85 -17.98
C PHE A 10 0.12 13.04 -17.10
N ASP A 11 -1.15 13.13 -16.73
CA ASP A 11 -1.64 14.15 -15.79
C ASP A 11 -1.21 13.81 -14.34
N ILE A 12 0.04 14.14 -14.03
CA ILE A 12 0.64 13.87 -12.73
C ILE A 12 0.44 15.07 -11.81
N THR A 13 -0.10 14.83 -10.62
CA THR A 13 -0.12 15.80 -9.53
C THR A 13 1.14 15.62 -8.70
N HIS A 14 1.99 16.66 -8.67
CA HIS A 14 3.15 16.71 -7.77
C HIS A 14 2.78 17.46 -6.50
N PRO A 15 2.73 16.77 -5.34
CA PRO A 15 2.35 17.41 -4.10
C PRO A 15 3.46 18.32 -3.61
N ASN A 16 3.08 19.52 -3.15
CA ASN A 16 3.95 20.48 -2.49
C ASN A 16 3.42 20.91 -1.11
N THR A 17 2.34 20.28 -0.68
CA THR A 17 1.67 20.55 0.60
C THR A 17 1.54 19.26 1.40
N THR A 18 1.31 19.40 2.69
CA THR A 18 1.06 18.27 3.59
C THR A 18 -0.31 17.66 3.31
N TYR A 19 -0.31 16.35 3.12
CA TYR A 19 -1.52 15.52 3.03
C TYR A 19 -1.78 14.81 4.35
N GLU A 20 -3.05 14.71 4.72
CA GLU A 20 -3.52 13.82 5.78
C GLU A 20 -3.93 12.49 5.17
N TYR A 21 -3.35 11.41 5.67
CA TYR A 21 -3.77 10.05 5.34
C TYR A 21 -4.80 9.61 6.35
N ILE A 22 -6.03 9.37 5.89
CA ILE A 22 -7.19 9.26 6.76
C ILE A 22 -7.78 7.86 6.68
N VAL A 23 -8.12 7.30 7.85
CA VAL A 23 -8.96 6.10 7.97
C VAL A 23 -10.33 6.54 8.47
N LEU A 24 -11.38 6.09 7.78
CA LEU A 24 -12.79 6.35 8.12
C LEU A 24 -13.48 5.01 8.38
N CYS A 25 -14.22 4.94 9.48
CA CYS A 25 -15.18 3.88 9.72
C CYS A 25 -16.59 4.45 9.59
N LEU A 26 -17.39 3.80 8.77
CA LEU A 26 -18.74 4.23 8.48
C LEU A 26 -19.74 3.15 8.91
N ASP A 27 -20.87 3.56 9.45
CA ASP A 27 -21.99 2.68 9.63
C ASP A 27 -22.53 2.23 8.26
N ARG A 28 -22.55 0.93 8.04
CA ARG A 28 -22.92 0.35 6.73
C ARG A 28 -24.35 0.68 6.29
N LYS A 29 -25.28 0.85 7.22
CA LYS A 29 -26.69 1.09 6.90
C LYS A 29 -26.97 2.55 6.60
N SER A 30 -26.39 3.44 7.38
CA SER A 30 -26.68 4.88 7.33
C SER A 30 -25.61 5.72 6.62
N GLY A 31 -24.40 5.17 6.40
CA GLY A 31 -23.24 5.91 5.91
C GLY A 31 -22.67 6.93 6.91
N LYS A 32 -23.19 7.00 8.13
CA LYS A 32 -22.66 7.92 9.15
C LYS A 32 -21.27 7.52 9.58
N THR A 33 -20.40 8.52 9.76
CA THR A 33 -19.06 8.31 10.30
C THR A 33 -19.15 7.91 11.77
N LEU A 34 -18.69 6.70 12.08
CA LEU A 34 -18.53 6.20 13.45
C LEU A 34 -17.26 6.76 14.08
N TRP A 35 -16.16 6.74 13.34
CA TRP A 35 -14.92 7.38 13.74
C TRP A 35 -14.05 7.76 12.52
N ARG A 36 -13.17 8.73 12.76
CA ARG A 36 -12.15 9.20 11.81
C ARG A 36 -10.79 9.25 12.51
N ARG A 37 -9.75 8.74 11.86
CA ARG A 37 -8.36 8.83 12.36
C ARG A 37 -7.45 9.35 11.26
N VAL A 38 -6.53 10.23 11.64
CA VAL A 38 -5.39 10.60 10.80
C VAL A 38 -4.27 9.63 11.11
N ALA A 39 -3.94 8.76 10.15
CA ALA A 39 -2.89 7.76 10.28
C ALA A 39 -1.51 8.43 10.33
N THR A 40 -1.27 9.33 9.37
CA THR A 40 -0.06 10.15 9.31
C THR A 40 -0.31 11.44 8.51
N LYS A 41 0.62 12.40 8.64
CA LYS A 41 0.65 13.64 7.84
C LYS A 41 2.03 13.80 7.25
N MET A 42 2.10 13.97 5.93
CA MET A 42 3.37 14.19 5.24
C MET A 42 3.16 14.79 3.86
N ILE A 43 4.20 15.39 3.32
CA ILE A 43 4.26 15.69 1.88
C ILE A 43 4.61 14.37 1.18
N PRO A 44 3.77 13.86 0.26
CA PRO A 44 4.11 12.67 -0.51
C PRO A 44 5.43 12.85 -1.28
N HIS A 45 6.28 11.83 -1.28
CA HIS A 45 7.61 11.92 -1.89
C HIS A 45 7.61 11.83 -3.41
N GLU A 46 6.50 11.36 -4.00
CA GLU A 46 6.26 11.30 -5.45
C GLU A 46 4.89 11.85 -5.78
N GLY A 47 4.67 12.12 -7.06
CA GLY A 47 3.36 12.46 -7.59
C GLY A 47 2.42 11.25 -7.68
N THR A 48 1.20 11.54 -8.09
CA THR A 48 0.22 10.53 -8.49
C THR A 48 -0.53 10.99 -9.73
N HIS A 49 -1.11 10.06 -10.48
CA HIS A 49 -2.00 10.42 -11.58
C HIS A 49 -3.19 11.23 -11.06
N ARG A 50 -3.68 12.21 -11.82
CA ARG A 50 -4.76 13.12 -11.36
C ARG A 50 -6.04 12.38 -10.93
N ASP A 51 -6.32 11.24 -11.58
CA ASP A 51 -7.50 10.42 -11.28
C ASP A 51 -7.24 9.38 -10.18
N ASN A 52 -6.04 9.42 -9.58
CA ASN A 52 -5.64 8.58 -8.46
C ASN A 52 -5.41 9.43 -7.21
N ASN A 53 -5.24 8.78 -6.06
CA ASN A 53 -4.87 9.44 -4.81
C ASN A 53 -3.77 8.62 -4.10
N PHE A 54 -3.31 9.12 -2.95
CA PHE A 54 -2.27 8.46 -2.16
C PHE A 54 -2.82 7.39 -1.20
N ALA A 55 -4.08 6.94 -1.39
CA ALA A 55 -4.77 5.96 -0.55
C ALA A 55 -5.51 4.91 -1.40
N SER A 56 -4.90 4.45 -2.50
CA SER A 56 -5.52 3.53 -3.47
C SER A 56 -5.62 2.08 -2.99
N ALA A 57 -4.80 1.69 -2.00
CA ALA A 57 -4.84 0.34 -1.47
C ALA A 57 -6.09 0.11 -0.61
N SER A 58 -6.76 -1.01 -0.81
CA SER A 58 -7.88 -1.43 0.03
C SER A 58 -7.38 -1.85 1.42
N PRO A 59 -8.04 -1.45 2.50
CA PRO A 59 -7.75 -2.00 3.83
C PRO A 59 -8.18 -3.46 3.92
N THR A 60 -7.55 -4.21 4.84
CA THR A 60 -7.94 -5.59 5.16
C THR A 60 -8.13 -5.78 6.66
N THR A 61 -8.88 -6.81 7.07
CA THR A 61 -9.24 -7.06 8.47
C THR A 61 -9.29 -8.55 8.78
N ASP A 62 -9.00 -8.91 10.04
CA ASP A 62 -9.21 -10.24 10.62
C ASP A 62 -10.50 -10.32 11.46
N GLY A 63 -11.30 -9.23 11.49
CA GLY A 63 -12.49 -9.13 12.33
C GLY A 63 -12.22 -8.56 13.72
N GLU A 64 -10.95 -8.42 14.13
CA GLU A 64 -10.51 -7.80 15.39
C GLU A 64 -9.67 -6.55 15.14
N ARG A 65 -8.91 -6.56 14.04
CA ARG A 65 -7.97 -5.50 13.65
C ARG A 65 -8.21 -5.06 12.22
N LEU A 66 -7.88 -3.82 11.96
CA LEU A 66 -7.91 -3.19 10.65
C LEU A 66 -6.48 -2.85 10.23
N TYR A 67 -6.11 -3.22 9.02
CA TYR A 67 -4.78 -2.96 8.45
C TYR A 67 -4.93 -2.05 7.24
N CYS A 68 -4.35 -0.85 7.35
CA CYS A 68 -4.43 0.21 6.34
C CYS A 68 -3.05 0.47 5.75
N TRP A 69 -2.88 0.20 4.47
CA TRP A 69 -1.65 0.42 3.74
C TRP A 69 -1.74 1.69 2.88
N PHE A 70 -0.84 2.62 3.10
CA PHE A 70 -0.72 3.86 2.33
C PHE A 70 0.61 3.93 1.57
N GLY A 71 1.05 2.80 1.06
CA GLY A 71 2.30 2.72 0.29
C GLY A 71 3.49 3.23 1.09
N SER A 72 4.25 4.13 0.49
CA SER A 72 5.43 4.74 1.10
C SER A 72 5.12 5.62 2.32
N ALA A 73 3.85 5.96 2.56
CA ALA A 73 3.44 6.67 3.78
C ALA A 73 3.32 5.73 4.99
N GLY A 74 3.18 4.42 4.79
CA GLY A 74 3.23 3.44 5.87
C GLY A 74 2.07 2.44 5.90
N LEU A 75 2.23 1.45 6.78
CA LEU A 75 1.23 0.47 7.15
C LEU A 75 0.81 0.71 8.61
N PHE A 76 -0.49 0.80 8.83
CA PHE A 76 -1.06 1.13 10.12
C PHE A 76 -2.08 0.07 10.53
N CYS A 77 -2.01 -0.35 11.79
CA CYS A 77 -2.96 -1.28 12.39
C CYS A 77 -3.78 -0.58 13.47
N TYR A 78 -5.07 -0.81 13.44
CA TYR A 78 -6.03 -0.30 14.40
C TYR A 78 -6.88 -1.45 14.98
N ASP A 79 -7.45 -1.25 16.18
CA ASP A 79 -8.62 -2.01 16.58
C ASP A 79 -9.89 -1.48 15.86
N LEU A 80 -11.02 -2.11 16.08
CA LEU A 80 -12.26 -1.71 15.41
C LEU A 80 -12.87 -0.42 15.97
N GLU A 81 -12.42 0.05 17.13
CA GLU A 81 -12.75 1.34 17.74
C GLU A 81 -11.86 2.47 17.23
N GLY A 82 -10.89 2.14 16.37
CA GLY A 82 -9.98 3.08 15.73
C GLY A 82 -8.83 3.53 16.62
N LYS A 83 -8.45 2.77 17.65
CA LYS A 83 -7.22 2.97 18.40
C LYS A 83 -6.06 2.35 17.60
N LYS A 84 -5.02 3.15 17.34
CA LYS A 84 -3.82 2.66 16.66
C LYS A 84 -3.06 1.69 17.56
N LEU A 85 -2.83 0.47 17.08
CA LEU A 85 -2.11 -0.59 17.78
C LEU A 85 -0.63 -0.59 17.43
N TRP A 86 -0.29 -0.47 16.14
CA TRP A 86 1.08 -0.38 15.66
C TRP A 86 1.14 0.29 14.29
N GLU A 87 2.33 0.70 13.89
CA GLU A 87 2.64 1.21 12.56
C GLU A 87 3.99 0.71 12.06
N ARG A 88 4.14 0.60 10.73
CA ARG A 88 5.39 0.21 10.07
C ARG A 88 5.66 1.09 8.86
N ASN A 89 6.87 1.55 8.76
CA ASN A 89 7.40 2.17 7.54
C ASN A 89 8.30 1.16 6.83
N LEU A 90 7.94 0.77 5.61
CA LEU A 90 8.72 -0.14 4.77
C LEU A 90 9.63 0.62 3.79
N GLY A 91 9.81 1.91 3.98
CA GLY A 91 10.61 2.79 3.13
C GLY A 91 9.84 3.37 1.95
N LYS A 92 10.51 4.18 1.15
CA LYS A 92 9.95 4.79 -0.07
C LYS A 92 10.24 3.90 -1.27
N VAL A 93 9.31 3.87 -2.23
CA VAL A 93 9.51 3.24 -3.55
C VAL A 93 9.44 4.28 -4.64
N LYS A 94 9.95 3.98 -5.82
CA LYS A 94 9.91 4.84 -6.99
C LYS A 94 8.98 4.23 -8.04
N ILE A 95 7.83 4.85 -8.26
CA ILE A 95 6.87 4.40 -9.26
C ILE A 95 7.13 5.07 -10.60
N GLY A 96 7.10 4.30 -11.67
CA GLY A 96 7.31 4.83 -13.02
C GLY A 96 6.29 5.88 -13.39
N ALA A 97 6.77 6.96 -13.98
CA ALA A 97 5.98 8.12 -14.37
C ALA A 97 5.17 8.75 -13.21
N SER A 98 5.55 8.48 -11.96
CA SER A 98 4.84 8.98 -10.76
C SER A 98 3.33 8.69 -10.79
N LEU A 99 2.94 7.49 -11.25
CA LEU A 99 1.51 7.13 -11.35
C LEU A 99 0.87 6.77 -10.00
N GLY A 100 1.68 6.68 -8.94
CA GLY A 100 1.24 6.34 -7.58
C GLY A 100 1.32 4.84 -7.28
N GLU A 101 1.28 4.51 -6.00
CA GLU A 101 1.24 3.15 -5.48
C GLU A 101 -0.22 2.65 -5.40
N GLY A 102 -0.49 1.34 -5.52
CA GLY A 102 -1.87 0.85 -5.52
C GLY A 102 -2.05 -0.62 -5.13
N CYS A 103 -0.96 -1.35 -4.83
CA CYS A 103 -1.06 -2.74 -4.37
C CYS A 103 -1.67 -2.79 -2.96
N SER A 104 -2.68 -3.62 -2.75
CA SER A 104 -3.29 -3.83 -1.43
C SER A 104 -2.59 -4.92 -0.64
N PRO A 105 -2.51 -4.84 0.69
CA PRO A 105 -2.03 -5.92 1.53
C PRO A 105 -3.04 -7.07 1.56
N VAL A 106 -2.55 -8.30 1.69
CA VAL A 106 -3.40 -9.48 1.87
C VAL A 106 -3.13 -10.10 3.24
N LEU A 107 -4.20 -10.31 3.99
CA LEU A 107 -4.15 -10.98 5.29
C LEU A 107 -4.48 -12.46 5.12
N HIS A 108 -3.64 -13.32 5.69
CA HIS A 108 -3.87 -14.76 5.74
C HIS A 108 -3.25 -15.38 6.99
N LYS A 109 -4.07 -16.07 7.80
CA LYS A 109 -3.63 -16.78 9.02
C LYS A 109 -2.66 -15.96 9.88
N GLY A 110 -3.04 -14.72 10.22
CA GLY A 110 -2.24 -13.82 11.07
C GLY A 110 -0.96 -13.26 10.43
N LYS A 111 -0.84 -13.35 9.10
CA LYS A 111 0.28 -12.81 8.33
C LYS A 111 -0.23 -11.83 7.28
N LEU A 112 0.48 -10.71 7.13
CA LEU A 112 0.22 -9.73 6.08
C LEU A 112 1.25 -9.89 4.97
N VAL A 113 0.78 -10.05 3.75
CA VAL A 113 1.61 -10.08 2.54
C VAL A 113 1.52 -8.72 1.86
N VAL A 114 2.66 -8.06 1.66
CA VAL A 114 2.76 -6.76 1.00
C VAL A 114 3.73 -6.86 -0.16
N VAL A 115 3.24 -6.62 -1.37
CA VAL A 115 4.06 -6.56 -2.59
C VAL A 115 4.35 -5.10 -2.90
N ARG A 116 5.61 -4.80 -3.22
CA ARG A 116 6.11 -3.45 -3.48
C ARG A 116 6.91 -3.42 -4.77
N ASP A 117 6.21 -3.65 -5.88
CA ASP A 117 6.80 -3.63 -7.22
C ASP A 117 6.99 -2.20 -7.70
N ASN A 118 8.23 -1.83 -8.09
CA ASN A 118 8.60 -0.46 -8.38
C ASN A 118 9.80 -0.38 -9.35
N ARG A 119 10.22 0.83 -9.74
CA ARG A 119 11.40 1.04 -10.62
C ARG A 119 12.74 0.81 -9.94
N GLY A 120 12.79 0.88 -8.62
CA GLY A 120 13.96 0.52 -7.83
C GLY A 120 14.00 -0.98 -7.55
N GLN A 121 14.43 -1.37 -6.34
CA GLN A 121 14.39 -2.76 -5.91
C GLN A 121 12.96 -3.13 -5.50
N SER A 122 12.30 -3.93 -6.31
CA SER A 122 11.01 -4.53 -5.97
C SER A 122 11.15 -5.57 -4.87
N THR A 123 10.19 -5.63 -3.97
CA THR A 123 10.20 -6.52 -2.80
C THR A 123 8.83 -7.12 -2.52
N ILE A 124 8.84 -8.26 -1.84
CA ILE A 124 7.67 -8.83 -1.19
C ILE A 124 8.00 -9.03 0.29
N HIS A 125 7.11 -8.62 1.15
CA HIS A 125 7.23 -8.74 2.60
C HIS A 125 6.12 -9.62 3.15
N VAL A 126 6.44 -10.45 4.13
CA VAL A 126 5.46 -11.10 4.99
C VAL A 126 5.70 -10.62 6.41
N LEU A 127 4.67 -10.04 6.99
CA LEU A 127 4.69 -9.44 8.32
C LEU A 127 3.78 -10.21 9.27
N ASN A 128 4.13 -10.21 10.55
CA ASN A 128 3.24 -10.66 11.60
C ASN A 128 2.13 -9.63 11.79
N ALA A 129 0.88 -10.04 11.58
CA ALA A 129 -0.28 -9.14 11.68
C ALA A 129 -0.50 -8.59 13.11
N LYS A 130 -0.04 -9.30 14.15
CA LYS A 130 -0.22 -8.90 15.54
C LYS A 130 0.62 -7.67 15.92
N ASN A 131 1.87 -7.57 15.41
CA ASN A 131 2.84 -6.56 15.83
C ASN A 131 3.56 -5.85 14.69
N GLY A 132 3.27 -6.21 13.43
CA GLY A 132 3.90 -5.61 12.25
C GLY A 132 5.36 -6.02 11.99
N GLU A 133 5.94 -6.95 12.76
CA GLU A 133 7.30 -7.41 12.57
C GLU A 133 7.47 -8.19 11.26
N THR A 134 8.60 -7.98 10.60
CA THR A 134 8.91 -8.71 9.36
C THR A 134 9.27 -10.17 9.69
N ILE A 135 8.47 -11.12 9.20
CA ILE A 135 8.76 -12.55 9.27
C ILE A 135 9.82 -12.90 8.21
N TRP A 136 9.60 -12.44 6.98
CA TRP A 136 10.59 -12.51 5.90
C TRP A 136 10.35 -11.44 4.83
N MET A 137 11.37 -11.15 4.08
CA MET A 137 11.37 -10.29 2.91
C MET A 137 12.19 -10.92 1.80
N LYS A 138 11.77 -10.78 0.56
CA LYS A 138 12.50 -11.21 -0.63
C LYS A 138 12.52 -10.11 -1.69
N ASN A 139 13.66 -9.97 -2.34
CA ASN A 139 13.78 -9.16 -3.54
C ASN A 139 13.03 -9.83 -4.71
N ARG A 140 12.45 -9.01 -5.56
CA ARG A 140 11.73 -9.43 -6.76
C ARG A 140 12.41 -8.83 -7.99
N ASN A 141 12.58 -9.63 -9.03
CA ASN A 141 13.08 -9.15 -10.31
C ASN A 141 11.91 -8.77 -11.21
N THR A 142 11.27 -7.66 -10.89
CA THR A 142 10.12 -7.10 -11.61
C THR A 142 10.17 -5.58 -11.55
N ARG A 143 9.38 -4.92 -12.38
CA ARG A 143 9.22 -3.47 -12.37
C ARG A 143 7.89 -3.08 -11.74
N ASN A 144 7.36 -1.89 -12.04
CA ASN A 144 6.09 -1.42 -11.49
C ASN A 144 4.98 -2.45 -11.64
N GLY A 145 4.26 -2.67 -10.57
CA GLY A 145 3.07 -3.49 -10.53
C GLY A 145 2.08 -2.94 -9.51
N TRP A 146 0.81 -3.09 -9.81
CA TRP A 146 -0.29 -2.63 -8.95
C TRP A 146 -1.19 -3.79 -8.52
N SER A 147 -0.84 -5.01 -8.93
CA SER A 147 -1.64 -6.20 -8.62
C SER A 147 -1.51 -6.60 -7.17
N THR A 148 -2.65 -6.77 -6.52
CA THR A 148 -2.74 -7.38 -5.19
C THR A 148 -2.42 -8.87 -5.30
N PRO A 149 -1.56 -9.44 -4.43
CA PRO A 149 -1.27 -10.86 -4.43
C PRO A 149 -2.50 -11.70 -4.03
N ALA A 150 -2.54 -12.95 -4.45
CA ALA A 150 -3.45 -13.95 -3.91
C ALA A 150 -2.69 -14.87 -2.95
N VAL A 151 -3.35 -15.32 -1.89
CA VAL A 151 -2.82 -16.34 -0.98
C VAL A 151 -3.77 -17.53 -1.03
N VAL A 152 -3.23 -18.70 -1.28
CA VAL A 152 -4.00 -19.95 -1.44
C VAL A 152 -3.41 -21.07 -0.60
N GLU A 153 -4.26 -21.99 -0.19
CA GLU A 153 -3.85 -23.27 0.40
C GLU A 153 -3.91 -24.33 -0.70
N HIS A 154 -2.81 -25.02 -0.92
CA HIS A 154 -2.74 -26.09 -1.90
C HIS A 154 -1.86 -27.21 -1.35
N GLU A 155 -2.38 -28.43 -1.31
CA GLU A 155 -1.69 -29.63 -0.79
C GLU A 155 -1.06 -29.40 0.60
N GLY A 156 -1.80 -28.76 1.51
CA GLY A 156 -1.36 -28.46 2.88
C GLY A 156 -0.29 -27.36 2.98
N LYS A 157 0.05 -26.68 1.88
CA LYS A 157 1.03 -25.59 1.83
C LYS A 157 0.35 -24.26 1.52
N THR A 158 0.72 -23.22 2.27
CA THR A 158 0.32 -21.86 1.93
C THR A 158 1.21 -21.32 0.81
N GLN A 159 0.60 -20.89 -0.28
CA GLN A 159 1.30 -20.31 -1.44
C GLN A 159 0.88 -18.84 -1.62
N VAL A 160 1.82 -18.01 -2.04
CA VAL A 160 1.58 -16.62 -2.44
C VAL A 160 1.75 -16.52 -3.94
N ILE A 161 0.69 -16.12 -4.63
CA ILE A 161 0.67 -15.95 -6.08
C ILE A 161 0.71 -14.46 -6.38
N THR A 162 1.69 -14.04 -7.16
CA THR A 162 1.83 -12.67 -7.63
C THR A 162 1.97 -12.65 -9.14
N THR A 163 1.44 -11.61 -9.77
CA THR A 163 1.68 -11.33 -11.19
C THR A 163 2.82 -10.34 -11.34
N ALA A 164 3.54 -10.44 -12.43
CA ALA A 164 4.61 -9.51 -12.78
C ALA A 164 4.76 -9.44 -14.29
N SER A 165 5.21 -8.31 -14.81
CA SER A 165 5.66 -8.19 -16.18
C SER A 165 7.10 -7.70 -16.20
N ARG A 166 7.90 -8.25 -17.11
CA ARG A 166 9.28 -7.85 -17.35
C ARG A 166 9.51 -7.75 -18.84
N GLN A 167 10.15 -6.68 -19.25
CA GLN A 167 10.65 -6.60 -20.63
C GLN A 167 11.72 -7.69 -20.80
N LYS A 168 11.57 -8.54 -21.81
CA LYS A 168 12.61 -9.48 -22.18
C LYS A 168 13.81 -8.67 -22.70
N GLU A 169 14.96 -8.84 -22.10
CA GLU A 169 16.21 -8.33 -22.67
C GLU A 169 16.43 -9.08 -23.98
N GLY A 170 16.52 -8.32 -25.08
CA GLY A 170 16.79 -8.84 -26.41
C GLY A 170 18.22 -9.37 -26.54
#